data_85cac7a383993a60c8b525cfaa4f54a0
#
_entry.id   85cac7a383993a60c8b525cfaa4f54a0
#
_cell.length_a   1.000
_cell.length_b   1.000
_cell.length_c   1.000
_cell.angle_alpha   90.00
_cell.angle_beta   90.00
_cell.angle_gamma   90.00
#
_symmetry.space_group_name_H-M   'P 1'
#
loop_
_entity.id
_entity.type
_entity.pdbx_description
1 polymer ?
#
loop_
_entity_poly.entity_id
_entity_poly.type
_entity_poly.pdbx_seq_one_letter_code
_entity_poly.pdbx_strand_id
1 'polypeptide(L)'
;MLASVKERKAKTCRVESCRASFVPMRLGQAVCSPACAILDAPKNQVRARKAIDQRERREIKVRKEKLKSRSEHLHDAEKAVRDYRRTYELSIGSGCISCGESQESILAAQGWKTGGAFDAGHFLGKGARPELRLIPANIWLQCKSCNAGSSKYARKGETVSQGFRAGLIARIGLEAVEALEADHEPRKYTVEELKAITAEYRAKTRNLKKEAA
;
A
#
# COMPACT_ATOMS: atom_id res chain seq x y z
N MET A 1 32.77 -43.08 -15.16
CA MET A 1 31.84 -43.18 -13.99
C MET A 1 30.43 -43.00 -14.50
N LEU A 2 29.60 -44.05 -14.51
CA LEU A 2 28.19 -43.96 -14.91
C LEU A 2 27.42 -43.31 -13.77
N ALA A 3 26.78 -42.17 -14.05
CA ALA A 3 25.94 -41.49 -13.08
C ALA A 3 24.78 -42.41 -12.67
N SER A 4 24.64 -42.70 -11.37
CA SER A 4 23.55 -43.53 -10.84
C SER A 4 22.22 -42.86 -11.15
N VAL A 5 21.42 -43.52 -11.95
CA VAL A 5 20.02 -43.08 -12.24
C VAL A 5 19.22 -43.22 -10.94
N LYS A 6 18.90 -42.09 -10.31
CA LYS A 6 18.04 -42.10 -9.11
C LYS A 6 16.69 -42.74 -9.48
N GLU A 7 16.35 -43.84 -8.82
CA GLU A 7 15.02 -44.47 -8.94
C GLU A 7 13.92 -43.47 -8.63
N ARG A 8 12.91 -43.41 -9.50
CA ARG A 8 11.77 -42.51 -9.32
C ARG A 8 10.82 -43.09 -8.27
N LYS A 9 10.52 -42.29 -7.26
CA LYS A 9 9.56 -42.70 -6.21
C LYS A 9 8.15 -42.89 -6.76
N ALA A 10 7.46 -43.92 -6.32
CA ALA A 10 6.06 -44.15 -6.63
C ALA A 10 5.18 -42.96 -6.20
N LYS A 11 4.16 -42.67 -6.98
CA LYS A 11 3.16 -41.61 -6.74
C LYS A 11 1.76 -42.17 -6.80
N THR A 12 0.81 -41.53 -6.10
CA THR A 12 -0.60 -41.85 -6.21
C THR A 12 -1.23 -41.11 -7.37
N CYS A 13 -2.04 -41.79 -8.18
CA CYS A 13 -2.77 -41.17 -9.28
C CYS A 13 -3.68 -40.05 -8.78
N ARG A 14 -3.60 -38.88 -9.46
CA ARG A 14 -4.36 -37.68 -9.08
C ARG A 14 -5.88 -37.79 -9.33
N VAL A 15 -6.29 -38.69 -10.20
CA VAL A 15 -7.72 -38.95 -10.47
C VAL A 15 -8.35 -39.60 -9.25
N GLU A 16 -9.36 -38.97 -8.68
CA GLU A 16 -10.02 -39.37 -7.43
C GLU A 16 -10.66 -40.77 -7.52
N SER A 17 -11.23 -41.10 -8.66
CA SER A 17 -11.83 -42.44 -8.91
C SER A 17 -10.81 -43.56 -9.14
N CYS A 18 -9.50 -43.22 -9.30
CA CYS A 18 -8.47 -44.22 -9.57
C CYS A 18 -7.53 -44.43 -8.35
N ARG A 19 -6.89 -43.38 -7.86
CA ARG A 19 -5.94 -43.40 -6.73
C ARG A 19 -4.87 -44.49 -6.78
N ALA A 20 -4.66 -45.15 -7.91
CA ALA A 20 -3.64 -46.21 -8.04
C ALA A 20 -2.23 -45.67 -7.81
N SER A 21 -1.39 -46.47 -7.13
CA SER A 21 0.05 -46.20 -7.02
C SER A 21 0.75 -46.53 -8.32
N PHE A 22 1.65 -45.67 -8.81
CA PHE A 22 2.41 -45.88 -10.05
C PHE A 22 3.79 -45.21 -9.97
N VAL A 23 4.76 -45.74 -10.70
CA VAL A 23 6.07 -45.12 -10.87
C VAL A 23 6.03 -44.20 -12.09
N PRO A 24 6.30 -42.88 -11.97
CA PRO A 24 6.23 -41.96 -13.09
C PRO A 24 7.28 -42.27 -14.14
N MET A 25 6.88 -42.46 -15.38
CA MET A 25 7.81 -42.65 -16.53
C MET A 25 8.38 -41.34 -17.04
N ARG A 26 7.65 -40.22 -16.84
CA ARG A 26 8.04 -38.86 -17.32
C ARG A 26 8.06 -37.85 -16.18
N LEU A 27 8.89 -36.84 -16.29
CA LEU A 27 8.91 -35.72 -15.35
C LEU A 27 7.54 -35.01 -15.41
N GLY A 28 6.96 -34.72 -14.22
CA GLY A 28 5.66 -34.07 -14.14
C GLY A 28 4.45 -34.98 -14.27
N GLN A 29 4.62 -36.30 -14.56
CA GLN A 29 3.51 -37.25 -14.65
C GLN A 29 2.77 -37.34 -13.32
N ALA A 30 1.46 -37.10 -13.34
CA ALA A 30 0.59 -37.07 -12.15
C ALA A 30 -0.54 -38.10 -12.21
N VAL A 31 -0.68 -38.83 -13.32
CA VAL A 31 -1.71 -39.84 -13.56
C VAL A 31 -1.08 -41.13 -14.05
N CYS A 32 -1.69 -42.27 -13.72
CA CYS A 32 -1.10 -43.59 -13.98
C CYS A 32 -1.29 -44.09 -15.43
N SER A 33 -2.32 -43.64 -16.14
CA SER A 33 -2.67 -44.15 -17.48
C SER A 33 -3.22 -43.05 -18.39
N PRO A 34 -3.27 -43.29 -19.74
CA PRO A 34 -3.91 -42.39 -20.69
C PRO A 34 -5.40 -42.15 -20.38
N ALA A 35 -6.14 -43.14 -19.94
CA ALA A 35 -7.53 -43.00 -19.53
C ALA A 35 -7.67 -41.99 -18.37
N CYS A 36 -6.81 -42.11 -17.36
CA CYS A 36 -6.75 -41.12 -16.26
C CYS A 36 -6.32 -39.73 -16.73
N ALA A 37 -5.48 -39.66 -17.77
CA ALA A 37 -5.10 -38.37 -18.36
C ALA A 37 -6.27 -37.65 -19.02
N ILE A 38 -7.15 -38.36 -19.70
CA ILE A 38 -8.37 -37.81 -20.27
C ILE A 38 -9.31 -37.28 -19.19
N LEU A 39 -9.49 -38.01 -18.09
CA LEU A 39 -10.30 -37.57 -16.93
C LEU A 39 -9.71 -36.37 -16.20
N ASP A 40 -8.39 -36.23 -16.17
CA ASP A 40 -7.68 -35.12 -15.54
C ASP A 40 -7.52 -33.89 -16.47
N ALA A 41 -7.69 -34.05 -17.77
CA ALA A 41 -7.47 -32.99 -18.76
C ALA A 41 -8.25 -31.70 -18.50
N PRO A 42 -9.54 -31.70 -18.13
CA PRO A 42 -10.27 -30.47 -17.83
C PRO A 42 -9.67 -29.68 -16.66
N LYS A 43 -9.26 -30.39 -15.60
CA LYS A 43 -8.59 -29.75 -14.44
C LYS A 43 -7.23 -29.15 -14.83
N ASN A 44 -6.50 -29.80 -15.74
CA ASN A 44 -5.23 -29.30 -16.25
C ASN A 44 -5.41 -28.07 -17.16
N GLN A 45 -6.43 -28.04 -18.01
CA GLN A 45 -6.75 -26.87 -18.83
C GLN A 45 -7.04 -25.63 -17.97
N VAL A 46 -7.86 -25.78 -16.91
CA VAL A 46 -8.14 -24.68 -15.98
C VAL A 46 -6.85 -24.18 -15.29
N ARG A 47 -5.98 -25.09 -14.86
CA ARG A 47 -4.68 -24.72 -14.24
C ARG A 47 -3.75 -24.02 -15.22
N ALA A 48 -3.64 -24.53 -16.45
CA ALA A 48 -2.83 -23.94 -17.50
C ALA A 48 -3.33 -22.53 -17.83
N ARG A 49 -4.65 -22.34 -17.97
CA ARG A 49 -5.24 -21.04 -18.20
C ARG A 49 -4.96 -20.05 -17.08
N LYS A 50 -5.13 -20.46 -15.81
CA LYS A 50 -4.77 -19.63 -14.65
C LYS A 50 -3.27 -19.25 -14.64
N ALA A 51 -2.38 -20.16 -15.03
CA ALA A 51 -0.96 -19.87 -15.09
C ALA A 51 -0.62 -18.86 -16.20
N ILE A 52 -1.26 -19.00 -17.38
CA ILE A 52 -1.14 -18.04 -18.48
C ILE A 52 -1.65 -16.66 -18.04
N ASP A 53 -2.87 -16.59 -17.51
CA ASP A 53 -3.46 -15.34 -17.02
C ASP A 53 -2.57 -14.65 -15.95
N GLN A 54 -1.97 -15.43 -15.05
CA GLN A 54 -1.05 -14.89 -14.06
C GLN A 54 0.24 -14.33 -14.69
N ARG A 55 0.77 -15.03 -15.69
CA ARG A 55 1.96 -14.57 -16.44
C ARG A 55 1.66 -13.28 -17.18
N GLU A 56 0.56 -13.23 -17.93
CA GLU A 56 0.13 -12.05 -18.66
C GLU A 56 -0.09 -10.84 -17.73
N ARG A 57 -0.76 -11.04 -16.58
CA ARG A 57 -0.93 -9.98 -15.56
C ARG A 57 0.40 -9.46 -15.04
N ARG A 58 1.39 -10.34 -14.83
CA ARG A 58 2.74 -9.93 -14.41
C ARG A 58 3.45 -9.12 -15.50
N GLU A 59 3.38 -9.58 -16.76
CA GLU A 59 3.98 -8.87 -17.89
C GLU A 59 3.34 -7.49 -18.09
N ILE A 60 2.00 -7.41 -18.04
CA ILE A 60 1.27 -6.12 -18.12
C ILE A 60 1.71 -5.19 -16.98
N LYS A 61 1.84 -5.70 -15.76
CA LYS A 61 2.30 -4.91 -14.61
C LYS A 61 3.72 -4.36 -14.82
N VAL A 62 4.64 -5.18 -15.31
CA VAL A 62 6.01 -4.76 -15.60
C VAL A 62 6.03 -3.71 -16.72
N ARG A 63 5.25 -3.92 -17.79
CA ARG A 63 5.14 -2.92 -18.88
C ARG A 63 4.56 -1.59 -18.38
N LYS A 64 3.48 -1.63 -17.61
CA LYS A 64 2.88 -0.42 -17.01
C LYS A 64 3.88 0.31 -16.12
N GLU A 65 4.67 -0.40 -15.30
CA GLU A 65 5.67 0.23 -14.44
C GLU A 65 6.79 0.92 -15.25
N LYS A 66 7.23 0.29 -16.36
CA LYS A 66 8.23 0.89 -17.26
C LYS A 66 7.75 2.13 -18.01
N LEU A 67 6.43 2.22 -18.23
CA LEU A 67 5.81 3.35 -18.97
C LEU A 67 5.41 4.51 -18.06
N LYS A 68 5.53 4.37 -16.73
CA LYS A 68 5.20 5.45 -15.81
C LYS A 68 6.08 6.67 -16.02
N SER A 69 5.43 7.83 -16.12
CA SER A 69 6.07 9.12 -16.12
C SER A 69 6.66 9.47 -14.75
N ARG A 70 7.58 10.45 -14.72
CA ARG A 70 8.09 10.99 -13.45
C ARG A 70 6.96 11.50 -12.54
N SER A 71 5.92 12.11 -13.12
CA SER A 71 4.76 12.61 -12.37
C SER A 71 3.98 11.48 -11.68
N GLU A 72 3.82 10.34 -12.34
CA GLU A 72 3.19 9.17 -11.73
C GLU A 72 4.03 8.57 -10.60
N HIS A 73 5.37 8.52 -10.76
CA HIS A 73 6.26 8.12 -9.67
C HIS A 73 6.21 9.08 -8.48
N LEU A 74 6.11 10.39 -8.73
CA LEU A 74 5.93 11.38 -7.68
C LEU A 74 4.60 11.20 -6.94
N HIS A 75 3.52 10.90 -7.66
CA HIS A 75 2.22 10.58 -7.06
C HIS A 75 2.27 9.30 -6.21
N ASP A 76 2.95 8.25 -6.70
CA ASP A 76 3.14 7.01 -5.94
C ASP A 76 3.94 7.24 -4.66
N ALA A 77 4.98 8.08 -4.69
CA ALA A 77 5.77 8.45 -3.52
C ALA A 77 4.94 9.25 -2.51
N GLU A 78 4.21 10.27 -2.97
CA GLU A 78 3.29 11.04 -2.12
C GLU A 78 2.27 10.14 -1.44
N LYS A 79 1.66 9.24 -2.20
CA LYS A 79 0.70 8.28 -1.65
C LYS A 79 1.34 7.41 -0.58
N ALA A 80 2.54 6.89 -0.81
CA ALA A 80 3.25 6.04 0.16
C ALA A 80 3.56 6.78 1.47
N VAL A 81 4.03 8.04 1.39
CA VAL A 81 4.30 8.88 2.56
C VAL A 81 3.01 9.18 3.32
N ARG A 82 1.94 9.55 2.63
CA ARG A 82 0.62 9.82 3.25
C ARG A 82 0.03 8.57 3.90
N ASP A 83 0.10 7.41 3.26
CA ASP A 83 -0.39 6.15 3.81
C ASP A 83 0.39 5.77 5.08
N TYR A 84 1.72 5.98 5.09
CA TYR A 84 2.54 5.78 6.28
C TYR A 84 2.13 6.73 7.40
N ARG A 85 2.08 8.04 7.14
CA ARG A 85 1.71 9.04 8.16
C ARG A 85 0.34 8.77 8.75
N ARG A 86 -0.65 8.47 7.90
CA ARG A 86 -1.99 8.10 8.36
C ARG A 86 -1.96 6.85 9.26
N THR A 87 -1.24 5.80 8.83
CA THR A 87 -1.17 4.54 9.60
C THR A 87 -0.49 4.77 10.94
N TYR A 88 0.63 5.50 10.95
CA TYR A 88 1.37 5.84 12.16
C TYR A 88 0.52 6.65 13.15
N GLU A 89 -0.08 7.75 12.71
CA GLU A 89 -0.91 8.60 13.57
C GLU A 89 -2.11 7.83 14.16
N LEU A 90 -2.71 6.95 13.35
CA LEU A 90 -3.81 6.10 13.82
C LEU A 90 -3.33 5.08 14.85
N SER A 91 -2.15 4.50 14.69
CA SER A 91 -1.61 3.49 15.62
C SER A 91 -1.26 4.05 16.99
N ILE A 92 -0.90 5.33 17.06
CA ILE A 92 -0.61 6.03 18.34
C ILE A 92 -1.83 6.76 18.92
N GLY A 93 -3.04 6.54 18.38
CA GLY A 93 -4.26 7.13 18.89
C GLY A 93 -4.42 8.63 18.62
N SER A 94 -3.67 9.22 17.68
CA SER A 94 -3.76 10.64 17.38
C SER A 94 -5.13 11.03 16.83
N GLY A 95 -5.70 12.13 17.35
CA GLY A 95 -6.89 12.77 16.77
C GLY A 95 -6.57 13.63 15.54
N CYS A 96 -7.59 14.27 15.01
CA CYS A 96 -7.45 15.21 13.90
C CYS A 96 -6.58 16.41 14.28
N ILE A 97 -5.55 16.69 13.48
CA ILE A 97 -4.61 17.80 13.78
C ILE A 97 -5.31 19.18 13.75
N SER A 98 -6.33 19.36 12.90
CA SER A 98 -6.99 20.66 12.69
C SER A 98 -8.11 20.96 13.67
N CYS A 99 -9.00 20.00 13.95
CA CYS A 99 -10.12 20.24 14.87
C CYS A 99 -9.86 19.71 16.29
N GLY A 100 -8.83 18.92 16.49
CA GLY A 100 -8.49 18.33 17.79
C GLY A 100 -9.37 17.15 18.22
N GLU A 101 -10.41 16.80 17.45
CA GLU A 101 -11.32 15.70 17.76
C GLU A 101 -10.62 14.35 17.80
N SER A 102 -11.00 13.53 18.76
CA SER A 102 -10.47 12.17 18.93
C SER A 102 -10.90 11.24 17.78
N GLN A 103 -10.19 10.12 17.65
CA GLN A 103 -10.58 9.09 16.67
C GLN A 103 -11.99 8.55 16.95
N GLU A 104 -12.33 8.31 18.20
CA GLU A 104 -13.64 7.79 18.62
C GLU A 104 -14.77 8.75 18.27
N SER A 105 -14.61 10.05 18.61
CA SER A 105 -15.58 11.10 18.30
C SER A 105 -15.84 11.20 16.80
N ILE A 106 -14.78 11.19 15.98
CA ILE A 106 -14.90 11.29 14.53
C ILE A 106 -15.53 10.03 13.93
N LEU A 107 -15.17 8.85 14.41
CA LEU A 107 -15.77 7.59 13.94
C LEU A 107 -17.25 7.51 14.28
N ALA A 108 -17.63 7.90 15.50
CA ALA A 108 -19.03 7.97 15.92
C ALA A 108 -19.85 8.96 15.08
N ALA A 109 -19.30 10.15 14.81
CA ALA A 109 -20.00 11.20 14.05
C ALA A 109 -20.09 10.93 12.54
N GLN A 110 -19.13 10.20 11.95
CA GLN A 110 -19.08 9.98 10.51
C GLN A 110 -19.82 8.74 10.04
N GLY A 111 -20.13 7.82 10.94
CA GLY A 111 -20.80 6.57 10.61
C GLY A 111 -20.03 5.77 9.54
N TRP A 112 -20.79 5.07 8.70
CA TRP A 112 -20.28 4.19 7.66
C TRP A 112 -19.94 4.98 6.38
N LYS A 113 -18.68 5.39 6.17
CA LYS A 113 -18.25 6.07 4.94
C LYS A 113 -17.19 5.26 4.20
N THR A 114 -17.41 5.12 2.89
CA THR A 114 -16.44 4.51 1.96
C THR A 114 -15.09 5.27 2.03
N GLY A 115 -13.99 4.55 2.24
CA GLY A 115 -12.64 5.12 2.29
C GLY A 115 -12.21 5.61 3.67
N GLY A 116 -12.99 5.29 4.74
CA GLY A 116 -12.63 5.59 6.13
C GLY A 116 -12.87 7.04 6.54
N ALA A 117 -12.66 7.33 7.82
CA ALA A 117 -12.96 8.62 8.46
C ALA A 117 -11.79 9.62 8.38
N PHE A 118 -10.58 9.15 8.11
CA PHE A 118 -9.35 9.94 8.17
C PHE A 118 -8.53 9.89 6.89
N ASP A 119 -7.87 11.00 6.60
CA ASP A 119 -6.84 11.16 5.59
C ASP A 119 -5.57 11.73 6.21
N ALA A 120 -4.45 11.72 5.45
CA ALA A 120 -3.26 12.47 5.79
C ALA A 120 -3.23 13.74 4.91
N GLY A 121 -3.42 14.91 5.54
CA GLY A 121 -3.39 16.21 4.90
C GLY A 121 -2.04 16.87 4.97
N HIS A 122 -1.74 17.76 4.03
CA HIS A 122 -0.56 18.61 4.06
C HIS A 122 -0.85 19.89 4.85
N PHE A 123 0.04 20.27 5.77
CA PHE A 123 -0.02 21.55 6.45
C PHE A 123 0.14 22.70 5.44
N LEU A 124 1.24 22.70 4.74
CA LEU A 124 1.48 23.62 3.62
C LEU A 124 1.14 22.88 2.31
N GLY A 125 0.12 23.36 1.63
CA GLY A 125 -0.46 22.70 0.47
C GLY A 125 0.54 22.49 -0.66
N LYS A 126 0.57 21.30 -1.23
CA LYS A 126 1.52 20.89 -2.29
C LYS A 126 1.48 21.71 -3.57
N GLY A 127 0.41 22.45 -3.80
CA GLY A 127 0.31 23.39 -4.93
C GLY A 127 1.10 24.66 -4.70
N ALA A 128 1.03 25.23 -3.49
CA ALA A 128 1.77 26.42 -3.08
C ALA A 128 3.22 26.09 -2.65
N ARG A 129 3.43 24.92 -2.07
CA ARG A 129 4.71 24.48 -1.49
C ARG A 129 5.09 23.08 -2.00
N PRO A 130 5.41 22.95 -3.29
CA PRO A 130 5.71 21.66 -3.93
C PRO A 130 6.97 20.99 -3.34
N GLU A 131 7.92 21.76 -2.82
CA GLU A 131 9.13 21.29 -2.16
C GLU A 131 8.83 20.49 -0.88
N LEU A 132 7.74 20.78 -0.18
CA LEU A 132 7.34 20.10 1.05
C LEU A 132 6.40 18.91 0.82
N ARG A 133 6.14 18.57 -0.45
CA ARG A 133 5.15 17.57 -0.84
C ARG A 133 5.42 16.17 -0.26
N LEU A 134 6.69 15.78 -0.16
CA LEU A 134 7.11 14.46 0.33
C LEU A 134 7.70 14.50 1.75
N ILE A 135 7.67 15.65 2.41
CA ILE A 135 8.22 15.83 3.75
C ILE A 135 7.22 15.35 4.79
N PRO A 136 7.53 14.31 5.58
CA PRO A 136 6.59 13.74 6.55
C PRO A 136 6.16 14.72 7.63
N ALA A 137 7.03 15.67 8.04
CA ALA A 137 6.70 16.72 9.00
C ALA A 137 5.61 17.68 8.48
N ASN A 138 5.40 17.75 7.17
CA ASN A 138 4.34 18.54 6.54
C ASN A 138 3.01 17.75 6.39
N ILE A 139 2.96 16.47 6.78
CA ILE A 139 1.82 15.59 6.51
C ILE A 139 1.30 14.98 7.81
N TRP A 140 0.05 15.24 8.16
CA TRP A 140 -0.55 14.85 9.43
C TRP A 140 -1.97 14.33 9.30
N LEU A 141 -2.45 13.61 10.32
CA LEU A 141 -3.79 13.03 10.33
C LEU A 141 -4.86 14.12 10.41
N GLN A 142 -5.76 14.11 9.46
CA GLN A 142 -6.97 14.94 9.48
C GLN A 142 -8.23 14.08 9.31
N CYS A 143 -9.34 14.48 9.93
CA CYS A 143 -10.63 13.93 9.53
C CYS A 143 -10.96 14.38 8.09
N LYS A 144 -11.77 13.61 7.39
CA LYS A 144 -12.15 13.93 5.99
C LYS A 144 -12.77 15.29 5.82
N SER A 145 -13.54 15.75 6.81
CA SER A 145 -14.17 17.06 6.79
C SER A 145 -13.11 18.18 6.77
N CYS A 146 -12.13 18.13 7.68
CA CYS A 146 -11.05 19.10 7.73
C CYS A 146 -10.16 19.00 6.48
N ASN A 147 -9.80 17.79 6.03
CA ASN A 147 -8.99 17.62 4.82
C ASN A 147 -9.68 18.12 3.54
N ALA A 148 -11.02 18.13 3.52
CA ALA A 148 -11.82 18.72 2.45
C ALA A 148 -12.02 20.25 2.61
N GLY A 149 -11.42 20.88 3.63
CA GLY A 149 -11.56 22.31 3.89
C GLY A 149 -12.88 22.71 4.53
N SER A 150 -13.68 21.74 5.00
CA SER A 150 -14.94 22.03 5.69
C SER A 150 -14.70 22.51 7.11
N SER A 151 -15.22 23.69 7.44
CA SER A 151 -15.16 24.25 8.78
C SER A 151 -16.16 23.65 9.78
N LYS A 152 -16.86 22.56 9.40
CA LYS A 152 -17.91 21.95 10.23
C LYS A 152 -17.46 21.62 11.65
N TYR A 153 -16.18 21.25 11.83
CA TYR A 153 -15.58 20.91 13.11
C TYR A 153 -14.49 21.92 13.54
N ALA A 154 -14.28 22.98 12.75
CA ALA A 154 -13.37 24.04 13.17
C ALA A 154 -13.88 24.68 14.46
N ARG A 155 -12.96 25.07 15.34
CA ARG A 155 -13.30 25.85 16.52
C ARG A 155 -13.99 27.13 16.08
N LYS A 156 -14.96 27.58 16.87
CA LYS A 156 -15.74 28.79 16.53
C LYS A 156 -14.78 29.96 16.27
N GLY A 157 -14.83 30.50 15.05
CA GLY A 157 -13.98 31.63 14.65
C GLY A 157 -12.61 31.26 14.02
N GLU A 158 -12.25 29.99 13.94
CA GLU A 158 -10.98 29.54 13.32
C GLU A 158 -11.22 28.90 11.96
N THR A 159 -10.24 29.03 11.07
CA THR A 159 -10.17 28.28 9.82
C THR A 159 -9.51 26.92 10.07
N VAL A 160 -9.74 25.96 9.16
CA VAL A 160 -9.07 24.65 9.21
C VAL A 160 -7.54 24.79 9.21
N SER A 161 -7.00 25.76 8.47
CA SER A 161 -5.55 26.03 8.42
C SER A 161 -5.02 26.59 9.74
N GLN A 162 -5.74 27.49 10.39
CA GLN A 162 -5.37 28.00 11.71
C GLN A 162 -5.38 26.90 12.75
N GLY A 163 -6.42 26.07 12.76
CA GLY A 163 -6.48 24.89 13.63
C GLY A 163 -5.36 23.90 13.35
N PHE A 164 -4.98 23.70 12.08
CA PHE A 164 -3.86 22.84 11.72
C PHE A 164 -2.56 23.37 12.29
N ARG A 165 -2.26 24.67 12.11
CA ARG A 165 -1.06 25.32 12.64
C ARG A 165 -1.01 25.23 14.18
N ALA A 166 -2.09 25.53 14.85
CA ALA A 166 -2.19 25.42 16.31
C ALA A 166 -1.97 23.99 16.79
N GLY A 167 -2.55 23.00 16.12
CA GLY A 167 -2.35 21.58 16.41
C GLY A 167 -0.89 21.14 16.22
N LEU A 168 -0.20 21.66 15.18
CA LEU A 168 1.22 21.41 14.96
C LEU A 168 2.07 22.00 16.07
N ILE A 169 1.86 23.27 16.44
CA ILE A 169 2.59 23.90 17.52
C ILE A 169 2.46 23.09 18.81
N ALA A 170 1.27 22.60 19.10
CA ALA A 170 1.03 21.75 20.28
C ALA A 170 1.78 20.41 20.24
N ARG A 171 2.04 19.86 19.06
CA ARG A 171 2.69 18.54 18.90
C ARG A 171 4.20 18.59 18.70
N ILE A 172 4.70 19.56 17.96
CA ILE A 172 6.12 19.63 17.57
C ILE A 172 6.81 20.93 18.00
N GLY A 173 6.08 21.85 18.62
CA GLY A 173 6.60 23.14 19.06
C GLY A 173 6.58 24.23 17.98
N LEU A 174 6.62 25.49 18.41
CA LEU A 174 6.59 26.65 17.53
C LEU A 174 7.79 26.72 16.59
N GLU A 175 8.99 26.51 17.13
CA GLU A 175 10.24 26.57 16.36
C GLU A 175 10.25 25.60 15.15
N ALA A 176 9.79 24.35 15.37
CA ALA A 176 9.70 23.36 14.29
C ALA A 176 8.68 23.74 13.23
N VAL A 177 7.58 24.39 13.62
CA VAL A 177 6.57 24.87 12.67
C VAL A 177 7.11 26.04 11.85
N GLU A 178 7.76 27.01 12.49
CA GLU A 178 8.40 28.15 11.82
C GLU A 178 9.52 27.71 10.89
N ALA A 179 10.33 26.74 11.29
CA ALA A 179 11.35 26.14 10.42
C ALA A 179 10.72 25.50 9.18
N LEU A 180 9.57 24.79 9.33
CA LEU A 180 8.86 24.21 8.21
C LEU A 180 8.24 25.28 7.30
N GLU A 181 7.70 26.35 7.87
CA GLU A 181 7.16 27.50 7.12
C GLU A 181 8.25 28.25 6.34
N ALA A 182 9.46 28.35 6.91
CA ALA A 182 10.63 29.01 6.29
C ALA A 182 11.38 28.12 5.28
N ASP A 183 11.11 26.83 5.22
CA ASP A 183 11.80 25.89 4.32
C ASP A 183 11.30 26.02 2.88
N HIS A 184 12.00 26.84 2.10
CA HIS A 184 11.76 27.07 0.65
C HIS A 184 12.79 26.35 -0.23
N GLU A 185 13.55 25.39 0.30
CA GLU A 185 14.57 24.69 -0.46
C GLU A 185 13.95 23.86 -1.60
N PRO A 186 14.29 24.14 -2.87
CA PRO A 186 13.74 23.42 -4.00
C PRO A 186 14.18 21.95 -3.99
N ARG A 187 13.22 21.02 -3.98
CA ARG A 187 13.46 19.58 -4.02
C ARG A 187 13.07 18.98 -5.37
N LYS A 188 14.08 18.57 -6.11
CA LYS A 188 13.89 17.89 -7.41
C LYS A 188 14.31 16.43 -7.24
N TYR A 189 13.35 15.52 -7.37
CA TYR A 189 13.61 14.08 -7.25
C TYR A 189 13.76 13.42 -8.61
N THR A 190 14.74 12.56 -8.76
CA THR A 190 14.85 11.62 -9.88
C THR A 190 13.80 10.51 -9.78
N VAL A 191 13.59 9.75 -10.85
CA VAL A 191 12.68 8.60 -10.82
C VAL A 191 13.16 7.53 -9.84
N GLU A 192 14.48 7.33 -9.74
CA GLU A 192 15.11 6.37 -8.83
C GLU A 192 14.88 6.75 -7.37
N GLU A 193 15.05 8.03 -7.02
CA GLU A 193 14.76 8.52 -5.67
C GLU A 193 13.27 8.40 -5.33
N LEU A 194 12.36 8.70 -6.25
CA LEU A 194 10.93 8.53 -6.04
C LEU A 194 10.53 7.06 -5.82
N LYS A 195 11.17 6.14 -6.54
CA LYS A 195 10.99 4.69 -6.31
C LYS A 195 11.52 4.27 -4.95
N ALA A 196 12.69 4.78 -4.54
CA ALA A 196 13.29 4.50 -3.24
C ALA A 196 12.38 4.99 -2.10
N ILE A 197 11.91 6.24 -2.17
CA ILE A 197 10.94 6.81 -1.21
C ILE A 197 9.67 5.95 -1.15
N THR A 198 9.13 5.57 -2.31
CA THR A 198 7.94 4.72 -2.39
C THR A 198 8.16 3.38 -1.69
N ALA A 199 9.30 2.73 -1.93
CA ALA A 199 9.64 1.44 -1.34
C ALA A 199 9.83 1.55 0.17
N GLU A 200 10.54 2.56 0.64
CA GLU A 200 10.79 2.85 2.05
C GLU A 200 9.49 3.02 2.83
N TYR A 201 8.63 3.96 2.42
CA TYR A 201 7.39 4.26 3.16
C TYR A 201 6.36 3.15 3.07
N ARG A 202 6.33 2.38 1.98
CA ARG A 202 5.54 1.14 1.91
C ARG A 202 6.06 0.07 2.88
N ALA A 203 7.38 -0.04 3.07
CA ALA A 203 7.97 -0.95 4.05
C ALA A 203 7.63 -0.52 5.48
N LYS A 204 7.81 0.76 5.82
CA LYS A 204 7.42 1.34 7.12
C LYS A 204 5.94 1.07 7.43
N THR A 205 5.05 1.30 6.47
CA THR A 205 3.60 1.02 6.63
C THR A 205 3.32 -0.45 6.89
N ARG A 206 4.02 -1.38 6.19
CA ARG A 206 3.85 -2.82 6.42
C ARG A 206 4.32 -3.25 7.82
N ASN A 207 5.40 -2.67 8.31
CA ASN A 207 5.92 -2.98 9.64
C ASN A 207 4.95 -2.53 10.73
N LEU A 208 4.45 -1.28 10.68
CA LEU A 208 3.42 -0.80 11.60
C LEU A 208 2.18 -1.70 11.63
N LYS A 209 1.73 -2.18 10.47
CA LYS A 209 0.56 -3.07 10.41
C LYS A 209 0.83 -4.47 10.97
N LYS A 210 2.08 -4.94 10.95
CA LYS A 210 2.46 -6.21 11.58
C LYS A 210 2.54 -6.11 13.10
N GLU A 211 3.01 -4.95 13.61
CA GLU A 211 3.10 -4.68 15.04
C GLU A 211 1.72 -4.49 15.70
N ALA A 212 0.72 -4.08 14.91
CA ALA A 212 -0.66 -3.88 15.36
C ALA A 212 -1.57 -5.11 15.21
N ALA A 213 -1.09 -6.22 14.63
CA ALA A 213 -1.85 -7.46 14.37
C ALA A 213 -1.52 -8.56 15.37
#